data_eab1795558187e48c7c9b1f1f4cf6f7d
#
_entry.id   eab1795558187e48c7c9b1f1f4cf6f7d
#
_cell.length_a   1.000
_cell.length_b   1.000
_cell.length_c   1.000
_cell.angle_alpha   90.00
_cell.angle_beta   90.00
_cell.angle_gamma   90.00
#
_symmetry.space_group_name_H-M   'P 1'
#
loop_
_entity.id
_entity.type
_entity.pdbx_description
1 polymer ?
#
loop_
_entity_poly.entity_id
_entity_poly.type
_entity_poly.pdbx_seq_one_letter_code
_entity_poly.pdbx_strand_id
1 'polypeptide(L)'
;MNMVHKIMANEEAFHLLLAIIIGVIGGLVNMFFLNFVSLIQWLIFQNTGDSAFLAQEAKPFLRVLAPILGGILAGLILLLHSHLSGKKKPTNVLEVVALGDGRIGMRSTLISAWSSLISIGSGASIGREGAITQLTAAFASKWGQTHEWQPYRLRLMVACGAAAGLAAAYNAPIAGALFAALVLVGNFSMNLFAPLVMSSVVATMVSRFWFGIDPWYVLPESMNFDQATNFTSMLWFLILGITSGASGAFFLKSIQKMETISAKSPWP
;
A
#
# COMPACT_ATOMS: atom_id res chain seq x y z
N MET A 1 -22.59 21.34 30.67
CA MET A 1 -21.35 20.58 30.43
C MET A 1 -21.59 19.12 30.04
N ASN A 2 -22.66 18.46 30.52
CA ASN A 2 -22.89 17.02 30.30
C ASN A 2 -23.42 16.60 28.89
N MET A 3 -24.14 17.47 28.17
CA MET A 3 -24.73 17.09 26.88
C MET A 3 -23.69 17.11 25.72
N VAL A 4 -22.84 18.13 25.71
CA VAL A 4 -21.75 18.26 24.70
C VAL A 4 -20.74 17.13 24.86
N HIS A 5 -20.34 16.78 26.07
CA HIS A 5 -19.47 15.64 26.37
C HIS A 5 -20.08 14.29 25.93
N LYS A 6 -21.38 14.12 26.13
CA LYS A 6 -22.07 12.89 25.72
C LYS A 6 -22.22 12.77 24.19
N ILE A 7 -22.38 13.89 23.49
CA ILE A 7 -22.42 13.93 22.02
C ILE A 7 -21.02 13.65 21.45
N MET A 8 -19.97 14.28 21.98
CA MET A 8 -18.58 14.05 21.55
C MET A 8 -18.14 12.59 21.82
N ALA A 9 -18.44 12.05 22.99
CA ALA A 9 -18.13 10.65 23.31
C ALA A 9 -18.86 9.67 22.39
N ASN A 10 -20.09 9.97 21.94
CA ASN A 10 -20.81 9.17 20.95
C ASN A 10 -20.17 9.25 19.55
N GLU A 11 -19.66 10.42 19.14
CA GLU A 11 -18.97 10.56 17.84
C GLU A 11 -17.62 9.83 17.84
N GLU A 12 -16.85 9.95 18.92
CA GLU A 12 -15.56 9.25 19.05
C GLU A 12 -15.75 7.73 19.04
N ALA A 13 -16.70 7.21 19.82
CA ALA A 13 -17.04 5.80 19.83
C ALA A 13 -17.49 5.31 18.45
N PHE A 14 -18.25 6.12 17.72
CA PHE A 14 -18.69 5.80 16.37
C PHE A 14 -17.51 5.75 15.38
N HIS A 15 -16.57 6.70 15.44
CA HIS A 15 -15.37 6.70 14.62
C HIS A 15 -14.49 5.47 14.90
N LEU A 16 -14.35 5.06 16.16
CA LEU A 16 -13.61 3.85 16.54
C LEU A 16 -14.27 2.58 16.00
N LEU A 17 -15.60 2.49 16.09
CA LEU A 17 -16.34 1.36 15.53
C LEU A 17 -16.16 1.26 14.00
N LEU A 18 -16.26 2.40 13.31
CA LEU A 18 -15.99 2.45 11.87
C LEU A 18 -14.55 2.06 11.54
N ALA A 19 -13.58 2.51 12.33
CA ALA A 19 -12.18 2.17 12.16
C ALA A 19 -11.92 0.66 12.32
N ILE A 20 -12.60 0.00 13.28
CA ILE A 20 -12.55 -1.46 13.44
C ILE A 20 -13.04 -2.16 12.17
N ILE A 21 -14.20 -1.76 11.65
CA ILE A 21 -14.77 -2.38 10.44
C ILE A 21 -13.85 -2.16 9.23
N ILE A 22 -13.31 -0.94 9.08
CA ILE A 22 -12.34 -0.62 8.03
C ILE A 22 -11.06 -1.44 8.21
N GLY A 23 -10.61 -1.66 9.45
CA GLY A 23 -9.49 -2.53 9.76
C GLY A 23 -9.73 -3.97 9.29
N VAL A 24 -10.90 -4.53 9.57
CA VAL A 24 -11.28 -5.87 9.07
C VAL A 24 -11.25 -5.90 7.54
N ILE A 25 -11.86 -4.91 6.88
CA ILE A 25 -11.83 -4.81 5.42
C ILE A 25 -10.37 -4.73 4.91
N GLY A 26 -9.52 -3.93 5.55
CA GLY A 26 -8.10 -3.80 5.20
C GLY A 26 -7.34 -5.11 5.29
N GLY A 27 -7.52 -5.87 6.37
CA GLY A 27 -6.93 -7.20 6.54
C GLY A 27 -7.41 -8.20 5.49
N LEU A 28 -8.72 -8.21 5.18
CA LEU A 28 -9.30 -9.05 4.13
C LEU A 28 -8.78 -8.68 2.74
N VAL A 29 -8.71 -7.39 2.43
CA VAL A 29 -8.14 -6.91 1.15
C VAL A 29 -6.69 -7.37 1.00
N ASN A 30 -5.87 -7.25 2.05
CA ASN A 30 -4.50 -7.76 2.05
C ASN A 30 -4.46 -9.27 1.78
N MET A 31 -5.31 -10.04 2.48
CA MET A 31 -5.42 -11.49 2.32
C MET A 31 -5.77 -11.85 0.87
N PHE A 32 -6.81 -11.26 0.31
CA PHE A 32 -7.21 -11.52 -1.07
C PHE A 32 -6.11 -11.12 -2.07
N PHE A 33 -5.51 -9.94 -1.88
CA PHE A 33 -4.46 -9.46 -2.77
C PHE A 33 -3.27 -10.43 -2.84
N LEU A 34 -2.77 -10.89 -1.69
CA LEU A 34 -1.65 -11.81 -1.62
C LEU A 34 -1.98 -13.20 -2.19
N ASN A 35 -3.18 -13.72 -1.91
CA ASN A 35 -3.63 -14.98 -2.49
C ASN A 35 -3.74 -14.89 -4.03
N PHE A 36 -4.20 -13.76 -4.58
CA PHE A 36 -4.22 -13.56 -6.04
C PHE A 36 -2.81 -13.44 -6.63
N VAL A 37 -1.88 -12.78 -5.95
CA VAL A 37 -0.46 -12.76 -6.37
C VAL A 37 0.07 -14.20 -6.41
N SER A 38 -0.13 -14.99 -5.35
CA SER A 38 0.30 -16.38 -5.27
C SER A 38 -0.34 -17.25 -6.35
N LEU A 39 -1.62 -17.01 -6.67
CA LEU A 39 -2.30 -17.72 -7.78
C LEU A 39 -1.65 -17.41 -9.13
N ILE A 40 -1.34 -16.16 -9.42
CA ILE A 40 -0.68 -15.76 -10.66
C ILE A 40 0.73 -16.35 -10.74
N GLN A 41 1.48 -16.31 -9.62
CA GLN A 41 2.80 -16.94 -9.51
C GLN A 41 2.72 -18.45 -9.80
N TRP A 42 1.76 -19.12 -9.19
CA TRP A 42 1.56 -20.56 -9.43
C TRP A 42 1.23 -20.89 -10.88
N LEU A 43 0.38 -20.06 -11.52
CA LEU A 43 0.03 -20.25 -12.95
C LEU A 43 1.23 -20.08 -13.88
N ILE A 44 2.16 -19.16 -13.54
CA ILE A 44 3.31 -18.84 -14.41
C ILE A 44 4.51 -19.73 -14.08
N PHE A 45 4.85 -19.85 -12.80
CA PHE A 45 6.09 -20.50 -12.33
C PHE A 45 5.87 -21.91 -11.79
N GLN A 46 4.61 -22.36 -11.65
CA GLN A 46 4.22 -23.63 -11.01
C GLN A 46 4.73 -23.74 -9.56
N ASN A 47 5.08 -22.60 -8.96
CA ASN A 47 5.55 -22.46 -7.59
C ASN A 47 5.09 -21.11 -7.01
N THR A 48 5.07 -20.99 -5.69
CA THR A 48 4.67 -19.77 -4.98
C THR A 48 5.72 -19.40 -3.97
N GLY A 49 5.94 -18.12 -3.74
CA GLY A 49 6.90 -17.67 -2.73
C GLY A 49 7.48 -16.30 -3.02
N ASP A 50 8.61 -16.01 -2.37
CA ASP A 50 9.32 -14.76 -2.62
C ASP A 50 9.81 -14.69 -4.07
N SER A 51 9.69 -13.51 -4.68
CA SER A 51 10.10 -13.28 -6.07
C SER A 51 11.58 -13.62 -6.34
N ALA A 52 12.44 -13.43 -5.34
CA ALA A 52 13.86 -13.80 -5.44
C ALA A 52 14.05 -15.32 -5.50
N PHE A 53 13.34 -16.07 -4.69
CA PHE A 53 13.37 -17.53 -4.69
C PHE A 53 12.80 -18.10 -6.00
N LEU A 54 11.64 -17.59 -6.42
CA LEU A 54 11.03 -17.98 -7.70
C LEU A 54 11.97 -17.70 -8.89
N ALA A 55 12.69 -16.58 -8.85
CA ALA A 55 13.66 -16.26 -9.89
C ALA A 55 14.85 -17.22 -9.91
N GLN A 56 15.27 -17.78 -8.77
CA GLN A 56 16.36 -18.77 -8.72
C GLN A 56 15.94 -20.13 -9.27
N GLU A 57 14.74 -20.58 -9.00
CA GLU A 57 14.24 -21.88 -9.44
C GLU A 57 13.67 -21.88 -10.86
N ALA A 58 13.19 -20.73 -11.35
CA ALA A 58 12.58 -20.62 -12.67
C ALA A 58 13.60 -20.87 -13.79
N LYS A 59 13.13 -21.47 -14.88
CA LYS A 59 13.92 -21.64 -16.11
C LYS A 59 14.40 -20.27 -16.63
N PRO A 60 15.63 -20.13 -17.16
CA PRO A 60 16.21 -18.85 -17.59
C PRO A 60 15.30 -18.06 -18.55
N PHE A 61 14.62 -18.75 -19.46
CA PHE A 61 13.67 -18.16 -20.40
C PHE A 61 12.47 -17.53 -19.67
N LEU A 62 11.91 -18.20 -18.67
CA LEU A 62 10.76 -17.71 -17.91
C LEU A 62 11.11 -16.48 -17.06
N ARG A 63 12.34 -16.39 -16.53
CA ARG A 63 12.82 -15.23 -15.77
C ARG A 63 12.73 -13.92 -16.53
N VAL A 64 12.90 -13.98 -17.84
CA VAL A 64 12.87 -12.81 -18.73
C VAL A 64 11.49 -12.61 -19.34
N LEU A 65 10.87 -13.68 -19.81
CA LEU A 65 9.62 -13.60 -20.56
C LEU A 65 8.42 -13.26 -19.66
N ALA A 66 8.35 -13.82 -18.45
CA ALA A 66 7.21 -13.61 -17.57
C ALA A 66 7.01 -12.13 -17.19
N PRO A 67 8.03 -11.38 -16.71
CA PRO A 67 7.84 -9.97 -16.40
C PRO A 67 7.61 -9.09 -17.63
N ILE A 68 8.14 -9.46 -18.81
CA ILE A 68 7.87 -8.75 -20.06
C ILE A 68 6.40 -8.89 -20.43
N LEU A 69 5.86 -10.11 -20.48
CA LEU A 69 4.46 -10.36 -20.81
C LEU A 69 3.52 -9.78 -19.75
N GLY A 70 3.88 -9.93 -18.47
CA GLY A 70 3.13 -9.32 -17.36
C GLY A 70 3.07 -7.81 -17.44
N GLY A 71 4.19 -7.15 -17.77
CA GLY A 71 4.25 -5.71 -17.96
C GLY A 71 3.41 -5.24 -19.17
N ILE A 72 3.45 -5.97 -20.29
CA ILE A 72 2.60 -5.67 -21.47
C ILE A 72 1.12 -5.81 -21.10
N LEU A 73 0.72 -6.89 -20.44
CA LEU A 73 -0.67 -7.10 -20.02
C LEU A 73 -1.14 -6.05 -19.02
N ALA A 74 -0.31 -5.72 -18.03
CA ALA A 74 -0.59 -4.68 -17.06
C ALA A 74 -0.77 -3.30 -17.73
N GLY A 75 0.12 -2.97 -18.68
CA GLY A 75 0.04 -1.76 -19.48
C GLY A 75 -1.21 -1.72 -20.37
N LEU A 76 -1.57 -2.80 -21.04
CA LEU A 76 -2.78 -2.89 -21.86
C LEU A 76 -4.04 -2.68 -21.03
N ILE A 77 -4.12 -3.22 -19.81
CA ILE A 77 -5.26 -3.01 -18.90
C ILE A 77 -5.42 -1.52 -18.58
N LEU A 78 -4.31 -0.83 -18.27
CA LEU A 78 -4.35 0.60 -17.96
C LEU A 78 -4.70 1.44 -19.20
N LEU A 79 -4.16 1.09 -20.37
CA LEU A 79 -4.47 1.76 -21.64
C LEU A 79 -5.95 1.62 -22.01
N LEU A 80 -6.50 0.40 -21.94
CA LEU A 80 -7.91 0.15 -22.19
C LEU A 80 -8.80 0.95 -21.22
N HIS A 81 -8.42 0.98 -19.95
CA HIS A 81 -9.17 1.78 -18.96
C HIS A 81 -9.12 3.28 -19.28
N SER A 82 -7.96 3.82 -19.62
CA SER A 82 -7.81 5.24 -19.96
C SER A 82 -8.61 5.62 -21.20
N HIS A 83 -8.70 4.72 -22.16
CA HIS A 83 -9.47 4.92 -23.40
C HIS A 83 -10.99 4.89 -23.15
N LEU A 84 -11.44 3.94 -22.31
CA LEU A 84 -12.87 3.75 -22.02
C LEU A 84 -13.44 4.73 -20.99
N SER A 85 -12.63 5.21 -20.04
CA SER A 85 -13.10 6.05 -18.92
C SER A 85 -12.77 7.54 -19.08
N GLY A 86 -12.13 7.94 -20.18
CA GLY A 86 -11.59 9.29 -20.35
C GLY A 86 -10.36 9.52 -19.46
N LYS A 87 -9.58 10.56 -19.72
CA LYS A 87 -8.32 10.90 -19.03
C LYS A 87 -8.53 11.34 -17.58
N LYS A 88 -9.10 10.46 -16.75
CA LYS A 88 -9.11 10.68 -15.29
C LYS A 88 -7.75 10.19 -14.75
N LYS A 89 -6.98 11.12 -14.20
CA LYS A 89 -5.71 10.78 -13.51
C LYS A 89 -5.97 9.75 -12.41
N PRO A 90 -5.07 8.77 -12.21
CA PRO A 90 -5.14 7.89 -11.06
C PRO A 90 -5.16 8.73 -9.79
N THR A 91 -6.13 8.46 -8.93
CA THR A 91 -6.36 9.24 -7.72
C THR A 91 -5.33 8.82 -6.67
N ASN A 92 -4.44 9.72 -6.27
CA ASN A 92 -3.49 9.47 -5.20
C ASN A 92 -4.19 9.63 -3.84
N VAL A 93 -4.06 8.64 -2.96
CA VAL A 93 -4.65 8.67 -1.60
C VAL A 93 -4.20 9.90 -0.82
N LEU A 94 -2.91 10.26 -0.93
CA LEU A 94 -2.36 11.43 -0.26
C LEU A 94 -3.05 12.73 -0.73
N GLU A 95 -3.23 12.90 -2.03
CA GLU A 95 -3.90 14.07 -2.60
C GLU A 95 -5.35 14.17 -2.14
N VAL A 96 -6.06 13.04 -2.11
CA VAL A 96 -7.47 12.97 -1.72
C VAL A 96 -7.69 13.25 -0.23
N VAL A 97 -6.79 12.80 0.63
CA VAL A 97 -6.89 13.01 2.07
C VAL A 97 -6.42 14.42 2.45
N ALA A 98 -5.30 14.87 1.88
CA ALA A 98 -4.70 16.17 2.24
C ALA A 98 -5.42 17.36 1.61
N LEU A 99 -5.79 17.27 0.33
CA LEU A 99 -6.32 18.39 -0.46
C LEU A 99 -7.75 18.17 -0.95
N GLY A 100 -8.25 16.94 -0.94
CA GLY A 100 -9.56 16.56 -1.50
C GLY A 100 -10.63 16.32 -0.43
N ASP A 101 -11.78 15.83 -0.90
CA ASP A 101 -12.96 15.52 -0.09
C ASP A 101 -13.02 14.07 0.41
N GLY A 102 -11.95 13.31 0.29
CA GLY A 102 -11.93 11.88 0.65
C GLY A 102 -12.59 10.96 -0.39
N ARG A 103 -12.92 11.45 -1.58
CA ARG A 103 -13.61 10.67 -2.62
C ARG A 103 -12.63 9.98 -3.57
N ILE A 104 -12.55 8.67 -3.49
CA ILE A 104 -11.75 7.82 -4.38
C ILE A 104 -12.66 7.06 -5.34
N GLY A 105 -12.30 7.03 -6.61
CA GLY A 105 -13.03 6.29 -7.64
C GLY A 105 -12.76 4.79 -7.55
N MET A 106 -13.74 3.98 -7.13
CA MET A 106 -13.58 2.53 -6.93
C MET A 106 -13.18 1.79 -8.22
N ARG A 107 -13.80 2.15 -9.36
CA ARG A 107 -13.53 1.46 -10.65
C ARG A 107 -12.08 1.63 -11.10
N SER A 108 -11.56 2.86 -11.06
CA SER A 108 -10.16 3.13 -11.44
C SER A 108 -9.17 2.44 -10.50
N THR A 109 -9.47 2.43 -9.20
CA THR A 109 -8.64 1.74 -8.21
C THR A 109 -8.62 0.23 -8.41
N LEU A 110 -9.76 -0.40 -8.67
CA LEU A 110 -9.81 -1.83 -8.97
C LEU A 110 -8.99 -2.19 -10.20
N ILE A 111 -9.08 -1.41 -11.27
CA ILE A 111 -8.32 -1.67 -12.50
C ILE A 111 -6.82 -1.49 -12.27
N SER A 112 -6.43 -0.45 -11.54
CA SER A 112 -5.02 -0.26 -11.13
C SER A 112 -4.53 -1.42 -10.24
N ALA A 113 -5.37 -1.92 -9.33
CA ALA A 113 -5.04 -3.06 -8.50
C ALA A 113 -4.86 -4.35 -9.32
N TRP A 114 -5.73 -4.61 -10.30
CA TRP A 114 -5.57 -5.74 -11.22
C TRP A 114 -4.29 -5.64 -12.05
N SER A 115 -3.97 -4.46 -12.58
CA SER A 115 -2.71 -4.22 -13.28
C SER A 115 -1.50 -4.51 -12.37
N SER A 116 -1.54 -4.05 -11.12
CA SER A 116 -0.48 -4.31 -10.13
C SER A 116 -0.36 -5.80 -9.79
N LEU A 117 -1.49 -6.51 -9.61
CA LEU A 117 -1.51 -7.96 -9.35
C LEU A 117 -0.82 -8.75 -10.45
N ILE A 118 -1.12 -8.45 -11.70
CA ILE A 118 -0.52 -9.11 -12.87
C ILE A 118 0.98 -8.81 -12.94
N SER A 119 1.35 -7.54 -12.75
CA SER A 119 2.75 -7.12 -12.79
C SER A 119 3.58 -7.78 -11.69
N ILE A 120 3.11 -7.76 -10.43
CA ILE A 120 3.80 -8.36 -9.29
C ILE A 120 3.84 -9.88 -9.42
N GLY A 121 2.71 -10.50 -9.77
CA GLY A 121 2.60 -11.96 -9.92
C GLY A 121 3.47 -12.52 -11.06
N SER A 122 3.74 -11.71 -12.09
CA SER A 122 4.66 -12.08 -13.18
C SER A 122 6.14 -11.89 -12.84
N GLY A 123 6.47 -11.37 -11.66
CA GLY A 123 7.84 -11.21 -11.19
C GLY A 123 8.42 -9.79 -11.29
N ALA A 124 7.59 -8.76 -11.54
CA ALA A 124 8.07 -7.39 -11.48
C ALA A 124 8.45 -6.99 -10.05
N SER A 125 9.63 -6.37 -9.90
CA SER A 125 10.12 -5.87 -8.61
C SER A 125 9.48 -4.50 -8.28
N ILE A 126 8.19 -4.51 -7.99
CA ILE A 126 7.42 -3.34 -7.53
C ILE A 126 6.74 -3.63 -6.21
N GLY A 127 6.63 -2.60 -5.36
CA GLY A 127 6.00 -2.73 -4.05
C GLY A 127 4.50 -3.03 -4.15
N ARG A 128 4.04 -4.00 -3.37
CA ARG A 128 2.62 -4.37 -3.24
C ARG A 128 1.83 -3.41 -2.35
N GLU A 129 2.55 -2.66 -1.51
CA GLU A 129 2.01 -1.82 -0.45
C GLU A 129 1.11 -0.71 -1.00
N GLY A 130 1.54 -0.08 -2.10
CA GLY A 130 0.79 0.99 -2.74
C GLY A 130 -0.57 0.53 -3.26
N ALA A 131 -0.62 -0.64 -3.89
CA ALA A 131 -1.87 -1.20 -4.42
C ALA A 131 -2.83 -1.59 -3.28
N ILE A 132 -2.33 -2.25 -2.22
CA ILE A 132 -3.13 -2.65 -1.06
C ILE A 132 -3.66 -1.41 -0.33
N THR A 133 -2.79 -0.44 -0.04
CA THR A 133 -3.16 0.81 0.64
C THR A 133 -4.22 1.60 -0.14
N GLN A 134 -4.05 1.71 -1.45
CA GLN A 134 -5.01 2.42 -2.30
C GLN A 134 -6.34 1.67 -2.39
N LEU A 135 -6.32 0.35 -2.44
CA LEU A 135 -7.53 -0.47 -2.50
C LEU A 135 -8.35 -0.36 -1.21
N THR A 136 -7.71 -0.48 -0.04
CA THR A 136 -8.36 -0.36 1.26
C THR A 136 -8.91 1.05 1.50
N ALA A 137 -8.15 2.08 1.13
CA ALA A 137 -8.61 3.46 1.16
C ALA A 137 -9.84 3.69 0.25
N ALA A 138 -9.86 3.07 -0.94
CA ALA A 138 -10.98 3.17 -1.87
C ALA A 138 -12.23 2.45 -1.34
N PHE A 139 -12.09 1.30 -0.67
CA PHE A 139 -13.22 0.64 0.00
C PHE A 139 -13.82 1.52 1.10
N ALA A 140 -12.98 2.11 1.97
CA ALA A 140 -13.41 3.05 2.99
C ALA A 140 -14.12 4.28 2.37
N SER A 141 -13.54 4.83 1.31
CA SER A 141 -14.12 5.95 0.56
C SER A 141 -15.46 5.59 -0.07
N LYS A 142 -15.57 4.43 -0.73
CA LYS A 142 -16.83 4.00 -1.36
C LYS A 142 -17.92 3.80 -0.33
N TRP A 143 -17.60 3.18 0.80
CA TRP A 143 -18.57 3.02 1.89
C TRP A 143 -19.08 4.35 2.41
N GLY A 144 -18.17 5.30 2.71
CA GLY A 144 -18.59 6.62 3.17
C GLY A 144 -19.36 7.43 2.12
N GLN A 145 -19.03 7.30 0.84
CA GLN A 145 -19.78 7.92 -0.26
C GLN A 145 -21.22 7.37 -0.35
N THR A 146 -21.39 6.08 -0.12
CA THR A 146 -22.73 5.45 -0.15
C THR A 146 -23.62 5.91 1.01
N HIS A 147 -23.02 6.27 2.14
CA HIS A 147 -23.72 6.77 3.33
C HIS A 147 -23.68 8.30 3.43
N GLU A 148 -23.25 8.99 2.39
CA GLU A 148 -23.20 10.47 2.30
C GLU A 148 -22.49 11.14 3.48
N TRP A 149 -21.37 10.54 3.95
CA TRP A 149 -20.61 11.11 5.07
C TRP A 149 -20.04 12.47 4.72
N GLN A 150 -19.97 13.33 5.73
CA GLN A 150 -19.33 14.65 5.62
C GLN A 150 -17.85 14.49 5.21
N PRO A 151 -17.30 15.44 4.45
CA PRO A 151 -15.91 15.36 3.95
C PRO A 151 -14.86 15.11 5.04
N TYR A 152 -15.02 15.69 6.22
CA TYR A 152 -14.14 15.46 7.36
C TYR A 152 -14.10 14.00 7.79
N ARG A 153 -15.28 13.39 8.01
CA ARG A 153 -15.40 11.98 8.39
C ARG A 153 -14.91 11.07 7.27
N LEU A 154 -15.23 11.41 6.03
CA LEU A 154 -14.80 10.62 4.88
C LEU A 154 -13.28 10.59 4.76
N ARG A 155 -12.60 11.74 4.89
CA ARG A 155 -11.11 11.82 4.89
C ARG A 155 -10.49 10.99 6.01
N LEU A 156 -11.03 11.07 7.23
CA LEU A 156 -10.54 10.28 8.36
C LEU A 156 -10.68 8.77 8.08
N MET A 157 -11.82 8.33 7.57
CA MET A 157 -12.04 6.91 7.30
C MET A 157 -11.19 6.41 6.11
N VAL A 158 -10.93 7.25 5.11
CA VAL A 158 -10.00 6.95 4.01
C VAL A 158 -8.57 6.81 4.55
N ALA A 159 -8.16 7.68 5.46
CA ALA A 159 -6.87 7.58 6.14
C ALA A 159 -6.77 6.30 7.00
N CYS A 160 -7.85 5.91 7.71
CA CYS A 160 -7.94 4.64 8.42
C CYS A 160 -7.81 3.44 7.44
N GLY A 161 -8.43 3.51 6.27
CA GLY A 161 -8.27 2.49 5.23
C GLY A 161 -6.82 2.37 4.74
N ALA A 162 -6.16 3.49 4.48
CA ALA A 162 -4.77 3.50 4.08
C ALA A 162 -3.84 2.96 5.19
N ALA A 163 -4.07 3.39 6.45
CA ALA A 163 -3.35 2.89 7.61
C ALA A 163 -3.50 1.37 7.77
N ALA A 164 -4.74 0.88 7.65
CA ALA A 164 -5.07 -0.54 7.72
C ALA A 164 -4.36 -1.36 6.61
N GLY A 165 -4.40 -0.87 5.37
CA GLY A 165 -3.75 -1.53 4.23
C GLY A 165 -2.24 -1.62 4.40
N LEU A 166 -1.60 -0.51 4.81
CA LEU A 166 -0.16 -0.47 5.04
C LEU A 166 0.24 -1.37 6.22
N ALA A 167 -0.51 -1.30 7.33
CA ALA A 167 -0.27 -2.10 8.51
C ALA A 167 -0.36 -3.60 8.24
N ALA A 168 -1.37 -4.04 7.48
CA ALA A 168 -1.55 -5.43 7.09
C ALA A 168 -0.46 -5.90 6.13
N ALA A 169 -0.06 -5.05 5.17
CA ALA A 169 0.97 -5.37 4.17
C ALA A 169 2.35 -5.60 4.78
N TYR A 170 2.71 -4.83 5.81
CA TYR A 170 4.01 -4.93 6.49
C TYR A 170 3.96 -5.70 7.82
N ASN A 171 2.80 -6.15 8.28
CA ASN A 171 2.61 -6.73 9.61
C ASN A 171 3.06 -5.79 10.75
N ALA A 172 2.89 -4.46 10.55
CA ALA A 172 3.42 -3.40 11.39
C ALA A 172 2.33 -2.36 11.75
N PRO A 173 1.48 -2.63 12.76
CA PRO A 173 0.32 -1.79 13.06
C PRO A 173 0.68 -0.37 13.48
N ILE A 174 1.73 -0.19 14.28
CA ILE A 174 2.18 1.13 14.74
C ILE A 174 2.71 1.95 13.56
N ALA A 175 3.53 1.35 12.68
CA ALA A 175 4.07 2.02 11.51
C ALA A 175 2.97 2.48 10.54
N GLY A 176 1.94 1.65 10.31
CA GLY A 176 0.79 2.01 9.48
C GLY A 176 0.02 3.22 10.03
N ALA A 177 -0.25 3.22 11.34
CA ALA A 177 -0.94 4.34 11.99
C ALA A 177 -0.11 5.64 11.97
N LEU A 178 1.19 5.54 12.26
CA LEU A 178 2.11 6.69 12.22
C LEU A 178 2.25 7.26 10.81
N PHE A 179 2.39 6.40 9.80
CA PHE A 179 2.44 6.83 8.41
C PHE A 179 1.18 7.61 8.01
N ALA A 180 0.00 7.09 8.34
CA ALA A 180 -1.24 7.77 8.02
C ALA A 180 -1.40 9.09 8.78
N ALA A 181 -1.04 9.14 10.05
CA ALA A 181 -1.09 10.36 10.84
C ALA A 181 -0.13 11.44 10.32
N LEU A 182 1.13 11.07 10.03
CA LEU A 182 2.16 12.01 9.61
C LEU A 182 2.05 12.42 8.14
N VAL A 183 1.86 11.42 7.26
CA VAL A 183 1.98 11.63 5.81
C VAL A 183 0.63 11.98 5.19
N LEU A 184 -0.45 11.32 5.60
CA LEU A 184 -1.76 11.52 4.98
C LEU A 184 -2.56 12.65 5.65
N VAL A 185 -2.64 12.64 6.98
CA VAL A 185 -3.46 13.59 7.74
C VAL A 185 -2.68 14.85 8.12
N GLY A 186 -1.38 14.73 8.35
CA GLY A 186 -0.52 15.83 8.78
C GLY A 186 -0.85 16.36 10.18
N ASN A 187 -1.57 15.58 11.00
CA ASN A 187 -2.03 15.99 12.32
C ASN A 187 -2.03 14.80 13.30
N PHE A 188 -1.53 15.04 14.50
CA PHE A 188 -1.37 14.05 15.58
C PHE A 188 -2.39 14.22 16.70
N SER A 189 -3.54 14.85 16.45
CA SER A 189 -4.56 14.96 17.48
C SER A 189 -5.09 13.58 17.89
N MET A 190 -5.37 13.40 19.18
CA MET A 190 -5.80 12.11 19.73
C MET A 190 -7.07 11.58 19.06
N ASN A 191 -8.02 12.46 18.74
CA ASN A 191 -9.28 12.11 18.08
C ASN A 191 -9.10 11.56 16.64
N LEU A 192 -7.99 11.90 15.98
CA LEU A 192 -7.64 11.39 14.66
C LEU A 192 -6.73 10.15 14.78
N PHE A 193 -5.81 10.16 15.74
CA PHE A 193 -4.82 9.09 15.88
C PHE A 193 -5.43 7.78 16.40
N ALA A 194 -6.37 7.85 17.37
CA ALA A 194 -6.98 6.65 17.93
C ALA A 194 -7.70 5.77 16.88
N PRO A 195 -8.54 6.31 15.97
CA PRO A 195 -9.12 5.52 14.87
C PRO A 195 -8.07 4.92 13.92
N LEU A 196 -6.96 5.64 13.62
CA LEU A 196 -5.88 5.14 12.78
C LEU A 196 -5.18 3.93 13.42
N VAL A 197 -4.89 4.01 14.72
CA VAL A 197 -4.31 2.90 15.48
C VAL A 197 -5.25 1.70 15.50
N MET A 198 -6.53 1.93 15.81
CA MET A 198 -7.53 0.84 15.85
C MET A 198 -7.65 0.13 14.51
N SER A 199 -7.78 0.85 13.40
CA SER A 199 -7.86 0.24 12.07
C SER A 199 -6.60 -0.54 11.71
N SER A 200 -5.41 -0.01 12.03
CA SER A 200 -4.12 -0.64 11.77
C SER A 200 -3.94 -1.93 12.58
N VAL A 201 -4.28 -1.91 13.88
CA VAL A 201 -4.17 -3.07 14.75
C VAL A 201 -5.12 -4.17 14.29
N VAL A 202 -6.39 -3.84 14.07
CA VAL A 202 -7.39 -4.82 13.61
C VAL A 202 -7.00 -5.43 12.26
N ALA A 203 -6.55 -4.62 11.30
CA ALA A 203 -6.12 -5.11 9.99
C ALA A 203 -4.93 -6.07 10.10
N THR A 204 -3.97 -5.74 10.96
CA THR A 204 -2.82 -6.61 11.23
C THR A 204 -3.26 -7.91 11.91
N MET A 205 -4.19 -7.86 12.86
CA MET A 205 -4.73 -9.07 13.52
C MET A 205 -5.42 -10.00 12.52
N VAL A 206 -6.26 -9.46 11.61
CA VAL A 206 -6.91 -10.23 10.55
C VAL A 206 -5.87 -10.83 9.60
N SER A 207 -4.84 -10.07 9.21
CA SER A 207 -3.76 -10.57 8.36
C SER A 207 -2.97 -11.69 9.03
N ARG A 208 -2.65 -11.54 10.32
CA ARG A 208 -1.94 -12.57 11.13
C ARG A 208 -2.73 -13.85 11.32
N PHE A 209 -4.03 -13.75 11.45
CA PHE A 209 -4.89 -14.93 11.55
C PHE A 209 -4.75 -15.83 10.31
N TRP A 210 -4.50 -15.25 9.14
CA TRP A 210 -4.39 -16.00 7.88
C TRP A 210 -2.95 -16.41 7.55
N PHE A 211 -1.99 -15.48 7.71
CA PHE A 211 -0.59 -15.68 7.28
C PHE A 211 0.35 -16.02 8.43
N GLY A 212 -0.12 -16.03 9.67
CA GLY A 212 0.73 -16.21 10.84
C GLY A 212 1.38 -14.91 11.33
N ILE A 213 2.24 -15.06 12.33
CA ILE A 213 2.92 -13.95 13.01
C ILE A 213 4.35 -13.73 12.49
N ASP A 214 4.83 -14.60 11.62
CA ASP A 214 6.19 -14.53 11.12
C ASP A 214 6.43 -13.24 10.32
N PRO A 215 7.62 -12.66 10.43
CA PRO A 215 7.97 -11.48 9.64
C PRO A 215 8.01 -11.83 8.15
N TRP A 216 7.51 -10.91 7.31
CA TRP A 216 7.53 -11.08 5.85
C TRP A 216 8.93 -11.17 5.25
N TYR A 217 9.91 -10.61 5.94
CA TYR A 217 11.31 -10.63 5.52
C TYR A 217 12.10 -11.41 6.55
N VAL A 218 12.45 -12.63 6.20
CA VAL A 218 13.29 -13.50 7.04
C VAL A 218 14.74 -13.17 6.76
N LEU A 219 15.45 -12.78 7.81
CA LEU A 219 16.89 -12.56 7.72
C LEU A 219 17.62 -13.91 7.71
N PRO A 220 18.67 -14.08 6.87
CA PRO A 220 19.46 -15.30 6.89
C PRO A 220 20.07 -15.54 8.28
N GLU A 221 20.00 -16.77 8.77
CA GLU A 221 20.56 -17.17 10.08
C GLU A 221 22.07 -16.92 10.19
N SER A 222 22.75 -16.79 9.05
CA SER A 222 24.18 -16.46 8.98
C SER A 222 24.52 -15.01 9.34
N MET A 223 23.54 -14.12 9.50
CA MET A 223 23.77 -12.75 9.93
C MET A 223 24.05 -12.68 11.44
N ASN A 224 25.32 -12.60 11.79
CA ASN A 224 25.79 -12.37 13.16
C ASN A 224 25.58 -10.89 13.53
N PHE A 225 24.51 -10.58 14.25
CA PHE A 225 24.20 -9.22 14.72
C PHE A 225 25.22 -8.68 15.74
N ASP A 226 25.96 -9.54 16.44
CA ASP A 226 27.01 -9.13 17.37
C ASP A 226 28.14 -8.34 16.69
N GLN A 227 28.38 -8.57 15.39
CA GLN A 227 29.33 -7.80 14.61
C GLN A 227 28.79 -6.44 14.16
N ALA A 228 27.47 -6.24 14.14
CA ALA A 228 26.85 -4.99 13.70
C ALA A 228 27.03 -3.85 14.71
N THR A 229 27.40 -4.13 15.95
CA THR A 229 27.62 -3.15 17.02
C THR A 229 29.05 -2.59 17.07
N ASN A 230 29.95 -3.08 16.25
CA ASN A 230 31.34 -2.60 16.18
C ASN A 230 31.41 -1.21 15.54
N PHE A 231 32.33 -0.38 16.02
CA PHE A 231 32.58 0.97 15.48
C PHE A 231 32.84 0.97 13.95
N THR A 232 33.54 -0.04 13.45
CA THR A 232 33.78 -0.23 12.02
C THR A 232 32.48 -0.42 11.24
N SER A 233 31.50 -1.17 11.79
CA SER A 233 30.19 -1.37 11.18
C SER A 233 29.38 -0.07 11.14
N MET A 234 29.50 0.78 12.16
CA MET A 234 28.86 2.10 12.17
C MET A 234 29.36 3.00 11.04
N LEU A 235 30.64 2.95 10.71
CA LEU A 235 31.20 3.68 9.55
C LEU A 235 30.63 3.16 8.22
N TRP A 236 30.47 1.85 8.08
CA TRP A 236 29.82 1.27 6.89
C TRP A 236 28.35 1.68 6.78
N PHE A 237 27.61 1.75 7.88
CA PHE A 237 26.24 2.25 7.86
C PHE A 237 26.16 3.73 7.48
N LEU A 238 27.13 4.55 7.91
CA LEU A 238 27.20 5.96 7.49
C LEU A 238 27.42 6.07 5.97
N ILE A 239 28.38 5.32 5.43
CA ILE A 239 28.66 5.28 3.99
C ILE A 239 27.43 4.79 3.22
N LEU A 240 26.78 3.71 3.71
CA LEU A 240 25.56 3.20 3.13
C LEU A 240 24.44 4.25 3.12
N GLY A 241 24.26 5.01 4.22
CA GLY A 241 23.29 6.09 4.30
C GLY A 241 23.53 7.19 3.27
N ILE A 242 24.78 7.64 3.11
CA ILE A 242 25.16 8.66 2.12
C ILE A 242 24.94 8.14 0.69
N THR A 243 25.39 6.94 0.39
CA THR A 243 25.25 6.35 -0.96
C THR A 243 23.78 6.08 -1.30
N SER A 244 23.00 5.58 -0.35
CA SER A 244 21.55 5.37 -0.52
C SER A 244 20.80 6.69 -0.73
N GLY A 245 21.15 7.73 0.03
CA GLY A 245 20.56 9.07 -0.14
C GLY A 245 20.89 9.67 -1.50
N ALA A 246 22.14 9.58 -1.96
CA ALA A 246 22.54 10.04 -3.28
C ALA A 246 21.83 9.26 -4.41
N SER A 247 21.75 7.92 -4.27
CA SER A 247 21.06 7.05 -5.22
C SER A 247 19.55 7.36 -5.27
N GLY A 248 18.92 7.58 -4.12
CA GLY A 248 17.51 7.99 -4.02
C GLY A 248 17.24 9.33 -4.69
N ALA A 249 18.10 10.33 -4.46
CA ALA A 249 18.00 11.64 -5.11
C ALA A 249 18.14 11.54 -6.64
N PHE A 250 19.09 10.73 -7.12
CA PHE A 250 19.28 10.45 -8.55
C PHE A 250 18.04 9.78 -9.14
N PHE A 251 17.50 8.78 -8.46
CA PHE A 251 16.29 8.05 -8.89
C PHE A 251 15.07 8.97 -9.01
N LEU A 252 14.83 9.81 -7.98
CA LEU A 252 13.72 10.78 -8.01
C LEU A 252 13.86 11.77 -9.18
N LYS A 253 15.07 12.32 -9.41
CA LYS A 253 15.31 13.22 -10.56
C LYS A 253 15.11 12.50 -11.89
N SER A 254 15.48 11.22 -11.98
CA SER A 254 15.29 10.41 -13.18
C SER A 254 13.81 10.18 -13.48
N ILE A 255 12.98 9.86 -12.46
CA ILE A 255 11.54 9.73 -12.61
C ILE A 255 10.92 11.05 -13.09
N GLN A 256 11.23 12.18 -12.43
CA GLN A 256 10.69 13.49 -12.79
C GLN A 256 11.05 13.88 -14.25
N LYS A 257 12.29 13.56 -14.66
CA LYS A 257 12.72 13.79 -16.04
C LYS A 257 11.96 12.90 -17.02
N MET A 258 11.74 11.64 -16.70
CA MET A 258 10.95 10.72 -17.53
C MET A 258 9.49 11.13 -17.62
N GLU A 259 8.87 11.57 -16.53
CA GLU A 259 7.51 12.12 -16.53
C GLU A 259 7.39 13.34 -17.45
N THR A 260 8.36 14.28 -17.38
CA THR A 260 8.36 15.47 -18.25
C THR A 260 8.56 15.13 -19.72
N ILE A 261 9.36 14.10 -20.03
CA ILE A 261 9.55 13.60 -21.41
C ILE A 261 8.27 12.91 -21.88
N SER A 262 7.68 12.05 -21.07
CA SER A 262 6.45 11.32 -21.39
C SER A 262 5.26 12.26 -21.58
N ALA A 263 5.15 13.31 -20.75
CA ALA A 263 4.09 14.32 -20.89
C ALA A 263 4.16 15.10 -22.21
N LYS A 264 5.34 15.18 -22.84
CA LYS A 264 5.55 15.82 -24.17
C LYS A 264 5.38 14.83 -25.32
N SER A 265 5.27 13.53 -25.04
CA SER A 265 5.09 12.51 -26.06
C SER A 265 3.65 12.51 -26.57
N PRO A 266 3.42 12.42 -27.90
CA PRO A 266 2.08 12.28 -28.47
C PRO A 266 1.46 10.88 -28.22
N TRP A 267 2.21 9.97 -27.65
CA TRP A 267 1.73 8.63 -27.31
C TRP A 267 0.98 8.65 -25.97
N PRO A 268 -0.17 7.98 -25.88
CA PRO A 268 -0.99 7.93 -24.67
C PRO A 268 -0.29 7.25 -23.50
#